data_af239036891492ffa82b6f58680cddba
#
_entry.id   af239036891492ffa82b6f58680cddba
#
_cell.length_a   1.000
_cell.length_b   1.000
_cell.length_c   1.000
_cell.angle_alpha   90.00
_cell.angle_beta   90.00
_cell.angle_gamma   90.00
#
_symmetry.space_group_name_H-M   'P 1'
#
loop_
_entity.id
_entity.type
_entity.pdbx_description
1 polymer ?
#
loop_
_entity_poly.entity_id
_entity_poly.type
_entity_poly.pdbx_seq_one_letter_code
_entity_poly.pdbx_strand_id
1 'polypeptide(L)'
;MHTLQYIAVEADNKQQAFDKVVVSLSTREDGYRFADWSDWHVVGGGRFSEKAHKNIMDGYTDDPTDILGFAEDKDKFQETLVQIGKWKAQAMNRAIVEFKPDKFISDMVDYASEGGRSEYSGDVMMSAYTMKEAATMLMGGWTCDSGLYDLEENIAEATYIKERLDKPEQAVRQYLVPVDFHF
;
A
#
# COMPACT_ATOMS: atom_id res chain seq x y z
N MET A 1 1.49 -3.59 11.92
CA MET A 1 2.67 -3.50 11.00
C MET A 1 2.55 -2.19 10.21
N HIS A 2 3.64 -1.69 9.60
CA HIS A 2 3.57 -0.46 8.78
C HIS A 2 3.96 -0.77 7.34
N THR A 3 3.26 -0.15 6.40
CA THR A 3 3.59 -0.22 4.97
C THR A 3 3.49 1.16 4.32
N LEU A 4 4.48 1.47 3.46
CA LEU A 4 4.44 2.66 2.64
C LEU A 4 3.69 2.36 1.35
N GLN A 5 2.62 3.10 1.11
CA GLN A 5 1.88 3.07 -0.14
C GLN A 5 1.89 4.46 -0.76
N TYR A 6 1.66 4.53 -2.06
CA TYR A 6 1.50 5.80 -2.76
C TYR A 6 0.10 5.89 -3.35
N ILE A 7 -0.49 7.09 -3.28
CA ILE A 7 -1.75 7.38 -3.96
C ILE A 7 -1.46 8.33 -5.11
N ALA A 8 -1.81 7.90 -6.32
CA ALA A 8 -1.69 8.72 -7.53
C ALA A 8 -2.87 9.67 -7.62
N VAL A 9 -2.59 10.98 -7.74
CA VAL A 9 -3.61 12.03 -7.68
C VAL A 9 -3.39 13.03 -8.81
N GLU A 10 -4.49 13.44 -9.46
CA GLU A 10 -4.49 14.61 -10.33
C GLU A 10 -4.87 15.86 -9.51
N ALA A 11 -3.98 16.86 -9.48
CA ALA A 11 -4.17 18.08 -8.71
C ALA A 11 -3.46 19.27 -9.37
N ASP A 12 -3.77 20.49 -8.91
CA ASP A 12 -3.13 21.71 -9.41
C ASP A 12 -1.84 22.06 -8.65
N ASN A 13 -1.67 21.52 -7.44
CA ASN A 13 -0.49 21.70 -6.60
C ASN A 13 -0.43 20.62 -5.50
N LYS A 14 0.72 20.55 -4.79
CA LYS A 14 0.95 19.58 -3.70
C LYS A 14 -0.08 19.64 -2.58
N GLN A 15 -0.50 20.85 -2.19
CA GLN A 15 -1.50 21.02 -1.12
C GLN A 15 -2.86 20.43 -1.53
N GLN A 16 -3.31 20.69 -2.76
CA GLN A 16 -4.55 20.12 -3.26
C GLN A 16 -4.46 18.59 -3.39
N ALA A 17 -3.30 18.05 -3.79
CA ALA A 17 -3.08 16.61 -3.83
C ALA A 17 -3.20 16.00 -2.43
N PHE A 18 -2.57 16.63 -1.44
CA PHE A 18 -2.65 16.27 -0.03
C PHE A 18 -4.10 16.27 0.47
N ASP A 19 -4.82 17.38 0.28
CA ASP A 19 -6.20 17.56 0.74
C ASP A 19 -7.14 16.48 0.15
N LYS A 20 -6.97 16.17 -1.14
CA LYS A 20 -7.75 15.10 -1.82
C LYS A 20 -7.53 13.74 -1.18
N VAL A 21 -6.28 13.40 -0.84
CA VAL A 21 -5.96 12.13 -0.20
C VAL A 21 -6.50 12.08 1.22
N VAL A 22 -6.31 13.14 2.01
CA VAL A 22 -6.87 13.23 3.36
C VAL A 22 -8.40 13.03 3.34
N VAL A 23 -9.09 13.66 2.39
CA VAL A 23 -10.54 13.50 2.24
C VAL A 23 -10.91 12.07 1.83
N SER A 24 -10.19 11.46 0.88
CA SER A 24 -10.51 10.10 0.44
C SER A 24 -10.26 9.04 1.51
N LEU A 25 -9.27 9.26 2.38
CA LEU A 25 -8.95 8.37 3.50
C LEU A 25 -9.86 8.57 4.72
N SER A 26 -10.62 9.65 4.76
CA SER A 26 -11.59 9.90 5.83
C SER A 26 -12.78 8.94 5.71
N THR A 27 -13.32 8.52 6.85
CA THR A 27 -14.55 7.71 6.87
C THR A 27 -15.71 8.52 6.28
N ARG A 28 -16.39 7.96 5.27
CA ARG A 28 -17.56 8.57 4.64
C ARG A 28 -18.80 8.47 5.53
N GLU A 29 -19.82 9.27 5.23
CA GLU A 29 -21.11 9.25 5.95
C GLU A 29 -21.82 7.90 5.87
N ASP A 30 -21.60 7.12 4.80
CA ASP A 30 -22.11 5.75 4.61
C ASP A 30 -21.32 4.68 5.37
N GLY A 31 -20.29 5.10 6.12
CA GLY A 31 -19.40 4.21 6.87
C GLY A 31 -18.29 3.59 6.02
N TYR A 32 -18.23 3.89 4.72
CA TYR A 32 -17.12 3.43 3.87
C TYR A 32 -15.80 4.09 4.30
N ARG A 33 -14.75 3.31 4.30
CA ARG A 33 -13.40 3.76 4.62
C ARG A 33 -12.42 3.20 3.60
N PHE A 34 -11.64 4.09 2.99
CA PHE A 34 -10.51 3.68 2.15
C PHE A 34 -9.52 2.87 2.99
N ALA A 35 -9.00 1.79 2.41
CA ALA A 35 -8.07 0.90 3.08
C ALA A 35 -8.61 0.43 4.46
N ASP A 36 -9.83 -0.13 4.48
CA ASP A 36 -10.51 -0.65 5.68
C ASP A 36 -9.72 -1.76 6.38
N TRP A 37 -8.72 -2.33 5.70
CA TRP A 37 -7.73 -3.26 6.23
C TRP A 37 -6.70 -2.60 7.17
N SER A 38 -6.60 -1.26 7.19
CA SER A 38 -5.66 -0.52 8.04
C SER A 38 -6.31 -0.02 9.32
N ASP A 39 -5.57 -0.03 10.43
CA ASP A 39 -6.03 0.51 11.72
C ASP A 39 -6.02 2.04 11.71
N TRP A 40 -4.95 2.61 11.18
CA TRP A 40 -4.74 4.04 11.02
C TRP A 40 -3.71 4.33 9.91
N HIS A 41 -3.60 5.59 9.53
CA HIS A 41 -2.67 6.05 8.49
C HIS A 41 -2.13 7.44 8.79
N VAL A 42 -1.02 7.78 8.12
CA VAL A 42 -0.44 9.13 8.11
C VAL A 42 -0.17 9.55 6.67
N VAL A 43 -0.80 10.63 6.22
CA VAL A 43 -0.60 11.18 4.87
C VAL A 43 0.70 11.99 4.83
N GLY A 44 1.52 11.79 3.81
CA GLY A 44 2.84 12.40 3.69
C GLY A 44 3.98 11.48 4.10
N GLY A 45 3.71 10.17 4.23
CA GLY A 45 4.71 9.13 4.43
C GLY A 45 5.02 8.77 5.89
N GLY A 46 4.51 9.50 6.87
CA GLY A 46 4.63 9.17 8.29
C GLY A 46 6.06 8.79 8.69
N ARG A 47 6.25 7.55 9.21
CA ARG A 47 7.57 7.02 9.61
C ARG A 47 8.58 6.87 8.48
N PHE A 48 8.11 6.83 7.23
CA PHE A 48 8.95 6.72 6.04
C PHE A 48 9.41 8.08 5.51
N SER A 49 8.88 9.18 6.06
CA SER A 49 9.32 10.53 5.74
C SER A 49 10.69 10.82 6.34
N GLU A 50 11.54 11.56 5.60
CA GLU A 50 12.83 12.03 6.13
C GLU A 50 12.69 12.86 7.41
N LYS A 51 11.56 13.56 7.57
CA LYS A 51 11.24 14.35 8.78
C LYS A 51 10.85 13.48 9.98
N ALA A 52 10.22 12.33 9.74
CA ALA A 52 9.74 11.45 10.81
C ALA A 52 10.87 10.96 11.72
N HIS A 53 12.07 10.76 11.18
CA HIS A 53 13.24 10.35 11.96
C HIS A 53 13.71 11.41 12.98
N LYS A 54 13.23 12.65 12.90
CA LYS A 54 13.67 13.75 13.77
C LYS A 54 12.77 13.96 14.99
N ASN A 55 11.55 13.43 15.00
CA ASN A 55 10.55 13.70 16.05
C ASN A 55 9.78 12.44 16.49
N ILE A 56 10.49 11.37 16.78
CA ILE A 56 9.88 10.09 17.23
C ILE A 56 9.01 10.25 18.49
N MET A 57 9.22 11.29 19.28
CA MET A 57 8.52 11.52 20.54
C MET A 57 7.17 12.25 20.39
N ASP A 58 6.95 12.97 19.28
CA ASP A 58 5.75 13.82 19.09
C ASP A 58 4.63 13.13 18.27
N GLY A 59 4.84 11.88 17.87
CA GLY A 59 3.92 11.16 16.97
C GLY A 59 4.09 11.60 15.51
N TYR A 60 3.57 10.78 14.62
CA TYR A 60 3.56 11.11 13.18
C TYR A 60 2.34 11.98 12.88
N THR A 61 2.58 13.07 12.15
CA THR A 61 1.51 13.97 11.70
C THR A 61 1.46 14.01 10.19
N ASP A 62 0.30 14.26 9.65
CA ASP A 62 0.10 14.50 8.22
C ASP A 62 0.97 15.69 7.76
N ASP A 63 1.72 15.53 6.68
CA ASP A 63 2.64 16.55 6.16
C ASP A 63 2.76 16.45 4.63
N PRO A 64 2.52 17.52 3.86
CA PRO A 64 2.59 17.51 2.40
C PRO A 64 4.03 17.54 1.83
N THR A 65 5.07 17.59 2.66
CA THR A 65 6.45 17.85 2.21
C THR A 65 6.99 16.79 1.26
N ASP A 66 6.69 15.52 1.48
CA ASP A 66 7.22 14.40 0.71
C ASP A 66 6.35 14.01 -0.50
N ILE A 67 5.33 14.82 -0.81
CA ILE A 67 4.53 14.66 -2.01
C ILE A 67 5.38 15.01 -3.24
N LEU A 68 5.37 14.13 -4.23
CA LEU A 68 6.09 14.29 -5.47
C LEU A 68 5.16 14.75 -6.58
N GLY A 69 5.45 15.90 -7.17
CA GLY A 69 4.78 16.39 -8.39
C GLY A 69 5.62 16.05 -9.63
N PHE A 70 5.01 15.51 -10.68
CA PHE A 70 5.76 15.18 -11.91
C PHE A 70 6.45 16.40 -12.53
N ALA A 71 5.79 17.56 -12.51
CA ALA A 71 6.36 18.79 -13.06
C ALA A 71 7.53 19.36 -12.24
N GLU A 72 7.48 19.17 -10.93
CA GLU A 72 8.40 19.78 -9.97
C GLU A 72 9.57 18.84 -9.62
N ASP A 73 9.28 17.55 -9.48
CA ASP A 73 10.18 16.53 -8.95
C ASP A 73 10.36 15.36 -9.94
N LYS A 74 10.44 15.64 -11.25
CA LYS A 74 10.32 14.65 -12.32
C LYS A 74 11.19 13.42 -12.12
N ASP A 75 12.46 13.60 -11.82
CA ASP A 75 13.40 12.47 -11.68
C ASP A 75 13.03 11.61 -10.47
N LYS A 76 12.78 12.23 -9.32
CA LYS A 76 12.36 11.53 -8.10
C LYS A 76 11.00 10.85 -8.25
N PHE A 77 10.07 11.48 -8.97
CA PHE A 77 8.78 10.89 -9.30
C PHE A 77 8.95 9.60 -10.12
N GLN A 78 9.77 9.65 -11.18
CA GLN A 78 10.05 8.49 -12.03
C GLN A 78 10.82 7.39 -11.29
N GLU A 79 11.82 7.74 -10.49
CA GLU A 79 12.54 6.79 -9.64
C GLU A 79 11.61 6.09 -8.66
N THR A 80 10.66 6.83 -8.06
CA THR A 80 9.66 6.28 -7.16
C THR A 80 8.75 5.28 -7.88
N LEU A 81 8.26 5.59 -9.08
CA LEU A 81 7.46 4.63 -9.87
C LEU A 81 8.25 3.35 -10.20
N VAL A 82 9.53 3.49 -10.55
CA VAL A 82 10.40 2.33 -10.79
C VAL A 82 10.56 1.51 -9.51
N GLN A 83 10.74 2.17 -8.36
CA GLN A 83 10.86 1.49 -7.06
C GLN A 83 9.58 0.76 -6.67
N ILE A 84 8.41 1.38 -6.86
CA ILE A 84 7.10 0.73 -6.65
C ILE A 84 6.97 -0.52 -7.52
N GLY A 85 7.34 -0.43 -8.80
CA GLY A 85 7.36 -1.58 -9.71
C GLY A 85 8.27 -2.72 -9.23
N LYS A 86 9.45 -2.39 -8.67
CA LYS A 86 10.35 -3.39 -8.08
C LYS A 86 9.74 -4.04 -6.83
N TRP A 87 9.12 -3.26 -5.94
CA TRP A 87 8.43 -3.79 -4.76
C TRP A 87 7.32 -4.76 -5.16
N LYS A 88 6.47 -4.36 -6.14
CA LYS A 88 5.40 -5.21 -6.66
C LYS A 88 5.95 -6.53 -7.25
N ALA A 89 7.04 -6.45 -8.02
CA ALA A 89 7.69 -7.65 -8.57
C ALA A 89 8.27 -8.56 -7.48
N GLN A 90 8.87 -7.97 -6.44
CA GLN A 90 9.37 -8.73 -5.28
C GLN A 90 8.23 -9.38 -4.49
N ALA A 91 7.13 -8.66 -4.25
CA ALA A 91 5.95 -9.20 -3.59
C ALA A 91 5.32 -10.34 -4.40
N MET A 92 5.21 -10.19 -5.72
CA MET A 92 4.72 -11.25 -6.61
C MET A 92 5.61 -12.50 -6.57
N ASN A 93 6.95 -12.33 -6.62
CA ASN A 93 7.88 -13.45 -6.51
C ASN A 93 7.76 -14.14 -5.14
N ARG A 94 7.62 -13.37 -4.06
CA ARG A 94 7.36 -13.90 -2.72
C ARG A 94 6.06 -14.70 -2.68
N ALA A 95 4.97 -14.15 -3.23
CA ALA A 95 3.67 -14.81 -3.29
C ALA A 95 3.73 -16.17 -4.03
N ILE A 96 4.49 -16.26 -5.13
CA ILE A 96 4.70 -17.53 -5.85
C ILE A 96 5.37 -18.58 -4.94
N VAL A 97 6.34 -18.17 -4.13
CA VAL A 97 7.06 -19.07 -3.20
C VAL A 97 6.21 -19.45 -1.99
N GLU A 98 5.40 -18.52 -1.49
CA GLU A 98 4.58 -18.66 -0.28
C GLU A 98 3.23 -19.32 -0.54
N PHE A 99 2.77 -19.39 -1.78
CA PHE A 99 1.55 -20.12 -2.14
C PHE A 99 1.78 -21.64 -2.03
N LYS A 100 1.57 -22.17 -0.83
CA LYS A 100 1.83 -23.58 -0.47
C LYS A 100 0.56 -24.24 0.08
N PRO A 101 -0.40 -24.58 -0.77
CA PRO A 101 -1.68 -25.19 -0.33
C PRO A 101 -1.44 -26.52 0.39
N ASP A 102 -0.46 -27.33 -0.03
CA ASP A 102 -0.15 -28.62 0.61
C ASP A 102 0.33 -28.42 2.05
N LYS A 103 1.16 -27.39 2.30
CA LYS A 103 1.59 -27.05 3.65
C LYS A 103 0.42 -26.64 4.52
N PHE A 104 -0.45 -25.78 4.01
CA PHE A 104 -1.64 -25.34 4.74
C PHE A 104 -2.54 -26.52 5.11
N ILE A 105 -2.78 -27.45 4.17
CA ILE A 105 -3.57 -28.66 4.41
C ILE A 105 -2.91 -29.51 5.49
N SER A 106 -1.58 -29.72 5.42
CA SER A 106 -0.82 -30.45 6.44
C SER A 106 -0.97 -29.82 7.82
N ASP A 107 -0.75 -28.51 7.95
CA ASP A 107 -0.89 -27.78 9.22
C ASP A 107 -2.31 -27.92 9.80
N MET A 108 -3.34 -27.89 8.96
CA MET A 108 -4.74 -28.11 9.36
C MET A 108 -4.99 -29.55 9.88
N VAL A 109 -4.41 -30.55 9.22
CA VAL A 109 -4.53 -31.96 9.65
C VAL A 109 -3.81 -32.17 10.97
N ASP A 110 -2.60 -31.62 11.14
CA ASP A 110 -1.82 -31.72 12.36
C ASP A 110 -2.56 -31.04 13.54
N TYR A 111 -3.09 -29.83 13.31
CA TYR A 111 -3.91 -29.12 14.31
C TYR A 111 -5.14 -29.94 14.74
N ALA A 112 -5.86 -30.53 13.79
CA ALA A 112 -7.04 -31.33 14.05
C ALA A 112 -6.68 -32.64 14.79
N SER A 113 -5.58 -33.31 14.42
CA SER A 113 -5.11 -34.55 15.05
C SER A 113 -4.68 -34.37 16.52
N GLU A 114 -4.15 -33.21 16.84
CA GLU A 114 -3.79 -32.80 18.21
C GLU A 114 -4.96 -32.26 19.01
N GLY A 115 -6.18 -32.38 18.52
CA GLY A 115 -7.41 -31.98 19.20
C GLY A 115 -7.61 -30.46 19.27
N GLY A 116 -7.06 -29.69 18.32
CA GLY A 116 -7.22 -28.25 18.25
C GLY A 116 -6.50 -27.50 19.39
N ARG A 117 -5.36 -27.99 19.83
CA ARG A 117 -4.59 -27.35 20.90
C ARG A 117 -4.06 -25.98 20.50
N SER A 118 -4.06 -25.06 21.44
CA SER A 118 -3.65 -23.66 21.22
C SER A 118 -2.20 -23.50 20.77
N GLU A 119 -1.31 -24.42 21.11
CA GLU A 119 0.09 -24.43 20.71
C GLU A 119 0.29 -24.58 19.20
N TYR A 120 -0.67 -25.19 18.47
CA TYR A 120 -0.65 -25.32 17.02
C TYR A 120 -1.50 -24.27 16.29
N SER A 121 -2.33 -23.52 17.00
CA SER A 121 -3.24 -22.54 16.39
C SER A 121 -2.48 -21.41 15.67
N GLY A 122 -1.31 -21.01 16.19
CA GLY A 122 -0.47 -20.00 15.58
C GLY A 122 0.05 -20.39 14.21
N ASP A 123 0.51 -21.62 14.06
CA ASP A 123 1.07 -22.14 12.79
C ASP A 123 -0.03 -22.24 11.71
N VAL A 124 -1.22 -22.76 12.09
CA VAL A 124 -2.38 -22.82 11.18
C VAL A 124 -2.84 -21.43 10.76
N MET A 125 -2.93 -20.49 11.70
CA MET A 125 -3.30 -19.11 11.39
C MET A 125 -2.29 -18.45 10.45
N MET A 126 -1.00 -18.61 10.72
CA MET A 126 0.06 -18.04 9.87
C MET A 126 0.08 -18.66 8.47
N SER A 127 -0.10 -19.98 8.36
CA SER A 127 -0.21 -20.67 7.06
C SER A 127 -1.43 -20.18 6.28
N ALA A 128 -2.59 -20.02 6.93
CA ALA A 128 -3.80 -19.52 6.31
C ALA A 128 -3.64 -18.07 5.83
N TYR A 129 -3.06 -17.20 6.67
CA TYR A 129 -2.82 -15.81 6.33
C TYR A 129 -1.85 -15.69 5.15
N THR A 130 -0.69 -16.34 5.22
CA THR A 130 0.32 -16.31 4.16
C THR A 130 -0.23 -16.83 2.83
N MET A 131 -1.00 -17.91 2.87
CA MET A 131 -1.63 -18.47 1.67
C MET A 131 -2.70 -17.54 1.10
N LYS A 132 -3.52 -16.90 1.94
CA LYS A 132 -4.54 -15.91 1.52
C LYS A 132 -3.89 -14.71 0.84
N GLU A 133 -2.86 -14.11 1.44
CA GLU A 133 -2.12 -12.98 0.88
C GLU A 133 -1.49 -13.34 -0.46
N ALA A 134 -0.81 -14.49 -0.52
CA ALA A 134 -0.21 -14.98 -1.75
C ALA A 134 -1.25 -15.22 -2.85
N ALA A 135 -2.38 -15.87 -2.54
CA ALA A 135 -3.47 -16.09 -3.48
C ALA A 135 -4.06 -14.76 -3.97
N THR A 136 -4.30 -13.81 -3.08
CA THR A 136 -4.83 -12.49 -3.42
C THR A 136 -3.91 -11.75 -4.38
N MET A 137 -2.59 -11.74 -4.10
CA MET A 137 -1.58 -11.13 -4.96
C MET A 137 -1.55 -11.78 -6.34
N LEU A 138 -1.55 -13.13 -6.41
CA LEU A 138 -1.50 -13.88 -7.67
C LEU A 138 -2.76 -13.70 -8.53
N MET A 139 -3.91 -13.47 -7.91
CA MET A 139 -5.18 -13.17 -8.59
C MET A 139 -5.32 -11.71 -9.00
N GLY A 140 -4.32 -10.88 -8.74
CA GLY A 140 -4.37 -9.46 -9.06
C GLY A 140 -5.21 -8.63 -8.08
N GLY A 141 -5.61 -9.20 -6.95
CA GLY A 141 -6.20 -8.45 -5.84
C GLY A 141 -5.18 -7.53 -5.18
N TRP A 142 -5.67 -6.54 -4.45
CA TRP A 142 -4.78 -5.69 -3.69
C TRP A 142 -4.43 -6.30 -2.33
N THR A 143 -3.19 -6.06 -1.94
CA THR A 143 -2.63 -6.44 -0.64
C THR A 143 -1.87 -5.25 -0.08
N CYS A 144 -1.39 -5.35 1.15
CA CYS A 144 -0.47 -4.35 1.72
C CYS A 144 0.83 -4.14 0.92
N ASP A 145 1.11 -5.01 -0.05
CA ASP A 145 2.27 -4.94 -0.94
C ASP A 145 1.97 -4.33 -2.33
N SER A 146 0.76 -3.81 -2.56
CA SER A 146 0.35 -3.28 -3.88
C SER A 146 1.13 -2.02 -4.30
N GLY A 147 1.49 -1.19 -3.36
CA GLY A 147 2.44 -0.08 -3.53
C GLY A 147 1.86 1.20 -4.14
N LEU A 148 0.82 1.12 -4.97
CA LEU A 148 0.25 2.27 -5.67
C LEU A 148 -1.26 2.14 -5.87
N TYR A 149 -2.00 3.18 -5.44
CA TYR A 149 -3.45 3.29 -5.59
C TYR A 149 -3.84 4.59 -6.29
N ASP A 150 -5.06 4.65 -6.82
CA ASP A 150 -5.74 5.90 -7.15
C ASP A 150 -6.67 6.34 -6.00
N LEU A 151 -7.37 7.47 -6.19
CA LEU A 151 -8.32 7.99 -5.18
C LEU A 151 -9.60 7.14 -5.03
N GLU A 152 -9.83 6.20 -5.94
CA GLU A 152 -11.00 5.31 -5.94
C GLU A 152 -10.63 3.93 -5.38
N GLU A 153 -9.46 3.82 -4.73
CA GLU A 153 -8.93 2.58 -4.15
C GLU A 153 -8.61 1.48 -5.18
N ASN A 154 -8.52 1.85 -6.46
CA ASN A 154 -8.04 0.90 -7.44
C ASN A 154 -6.52 0.81 -7.38
N ILE A 155 -5.99 -0.39 -7.63
CA ILE A 155 -4.56 -0.54 -7.85
C ILE A 155 -4.19 0.21 -9.12
N ALA A 156 -3.47 1.32 -8.98
CA ALA A 156 -2.98 2.06 -10.11
C ALA A 156 -1.86 1.27 -10.77
N GLU A 157 -2.13 0.74 -11.96
CA GLU A 157 -1.09 0.08 -12.74
C GLU A 157 -0.14 1.11 -13.35
N ALA A 158 1.10 0.70 -13.57
CA ALA A 158 2.10 1.55 -14.22
C ALA A 158 1.65 2.05 -15.61
N THR A 159 0.81 1.28 -16.31
CA THR A 159 0.18 1.66 -17.58
C THR A 159 -0.74 2.87 -17.45
N TYR A 160 -1.58 2.91 -16.41
CA TYR A 160 -2.49 4.02 -16.13
C TYR A 160 -1.75 5.35 -15.91
N ILE A 161 -0.67 5.32 -15.14
CA ILE A 161 0.14 6.51 -14.91
C ILE A 161 0.90 6.89 -16.18
N LYS A 162 1.47 5.91 -16.90
CA LYS A 162 2.18 6.14 -18.16
C LYS A 162 1.30 6.85 -19.18
N GLU A 163 0.06 6.41 -19.38
CA GLU A 163 -0.88 7.03 -20.32
C GLU A 163 -1.17 8.50 -20.00
N ARG A 164 -1.13 8.87 -18.73
CA ARG A 164 -1.30 10.27 -18.27
C ARG A 164 -0.02 11.07 -18.43
N LEU A 165 1.13 10.47 -18.16
CA LEU A 165 2.44 11.12 -18.33
C LEU A 165 2.79 11.35 -19.81
N ASP A 166 2.25 10.56 -20.73
CA ASP A 166 2.42 10.74 -22.18
C ASP A 166 1.63 11.95 -22.73
N LYS A 167 0.73 12.55 -21.93
CA LYS A 167 -0.03 13.73 -22.28
C LYS A 167 0.46 14.94 -21.46
N PRO A 168 1.16 15.91 -22.06
CA PRO A 168 1.82 16.99 -21.33
C PRO A 168 0.89 17.77 -20.38
N GLU A 169 -0.36 18.02 -20.79
CA GLU A 169 -1.35 18.74 -19.98
C GLU A 169 -1.85 17.93 -18.76
N GLN A 170 -1.78 16.61 -18.82
CA GLN A 170 -2.12 15.73 -17.70
C GLN A 170 -0.90 15.44 -16.84
N ALA A 171 0.27 15.31 -17.45
CA ALA A 171 1.51 15.00 -16.76
C ALA A 171 1.86 16.02 -15.68
N VAL A 172 1.71 17.31 -15.99
CA VAL A 172 2.03 18.41 -15.05
C VAL A 172 1.13 18.42 -13.81
N ARG A 173 0.01 17.72 -13.84
CA ARG A 173 -0.96 17.63 -12.75
C ARG A 173 -0.87 16.31 -11.98
N GLN A 174 0.07 15.43 -12.31
CA GLN A 174 0.23 14.15 -11.62
C GLN A 174 1.07 14.30 -10.36
N TYR A 175 0.55 13.77 -9.27
CA TYR A 175 1.20 13.73 -7.95
C TYR A 175 1.21 12.31 -7.40
N LEU A 176 2.28 11.96 -6.67
CA LEU A 176 2.37 10.77 -5.85
C LEU A 176 2.38 11.21 -4.38
N VAL A 177 1.36 10.81 -3.66
CA VAL A 177 1.21 11.11 -2.24
C VAL A 177 1.58 9.87 -1.44
N PRO A 178 2.70 9.90 -0.68
CA PRO A 178 3.07 8.79 0.19
C PRO A 178 2.13 8.72 1.40
N VAL A 179 1.72 7.51 1.78
CA VAL A 179 0.90 7.25 2.97
C VAL A 179 1.50 6.10 3.76
N ASP A 180 1.71 6.31 5.04
CA ASP A 180 2.10 5.28 6.00
C ASP A 180 0.84 4.65 6.56
N PHE A 181 0.55 3.41 6.18
CA PHE A 181 -0.56 2.63 6.73
C PHE A 181 -0.07 1.69 7.83
N HIS A 182 -0.84 1.61 8.90
CA HIS A 182 -0.67 0.64 9.97
C HIS A 182 -1.75 -0.45 9.92
N PHE A 183 -1.36 -1.74 10.16
CA PHE A 183 -2.25 -2.90 10.23
C PHE A 183 -1.65 -3.99 11.12
#